data_8ff785d99a6182ab1acacb1a4c9f4403
#
_entry.id   8ff785d99a6182ab1acacb1a4c9f4403
#
_cell.length_a   1.000
_cell.length_b   1.000
_cell.length_c   1.000
_cell.angle_alpha   90.00
_cell.angle_beta   90.00
_cell.angle_gamma   90.00
#
_symmetry.space_group_name_H-M   'P 1'
#
loop_
_entity.id
_entity.type
_entity.pdbx_description
1 polymer ?
#
loop_
_entity_poly.entity_id
_entity_poly.type
_entity_poly.pdbx_seq_one_letter_code
_entity_poly.pdbx_strand_id
1 'polypeptide(L)'
;MSSISRSGYILLRHFLFFIKVYRKEYKMIEIKEVNKFYGQNQVLTDINLKINDGEIFGIIGHSGAGKSTILRCINRLESFDSGSIYVNSQDVANLDEKSLRNLRKDLGMIFQHFSLLERKTVFENVALPMECFKYSKEEIKTRVEELLDLVGILDKKDVKPRNLSGGQKQRVAIARALTMNPSVLLCDEATSALDPKTTKSILDLLQEINQKLGITIIIVTHQMEVIKQVCTRTAIMDAGKVLEVGDTQEIFLKNNKPLRKLLGEENIVLPSGCNLKLLFTNDRSNDPVITGMARELSIDVSIIYGKLEKFRDNILGSLIINVPRERLGDVEKYLTDHGMRWQEVDNEL
;
A
#
# COMPACT_ATOMS: atom_id res chain seq x y z
N MET A 1 -15.34 10.44 -26.02
CA MET A 1 -14.61 11.69 -25.73
C MET A 1 -15.62 12.74 -25.31
N SER A 2 -15.89 12.84 -24.00
CA SER A 2 -16.83 13.80 -23.43
C SER A 2 -16.04 15.01 -22.92
N SER A 3 -16.39 16.16 -23.44
CA SER A 3 -15.82 17.47 -23.15
C SER A 3 -16.02 17.86 -21.68
N ILE A 4 -14.94 17.85 -20.90
CA ILE A 4 -14.91 18.54 -19.61
C ILE A 4 -15.08 20.04 -19.92
N SER A 5 -16.08 20.69 -19.32
CA SER A 5 -16.31 22.12 -19.53
C SER A 5 -15.08 22.94 -19.10
N ARG A 6 -14.78 24.01 -19.84
CA ARG A 6 -13.66 24.94 -19.53
C ARG A 6 -13.67 25.44 -18.08
N SER A 7 -14.83 25.57 -17.47
CA SER A 7 -15.00 25.98 -16.07
C SER A 7 -14.46 24.93 -15.07
N GLY A 8 -14.68 23.63 -15.33
CA GLY A 8 -14.16 22.54 -14.50
C GLY A 8 -12.62 22.47 -14.52
N TYR A 9 -12.03 22.76 -15.67
CA TYR A 9 -10.54 22.77 -15.84
C TYR A 9 -9.90 23.93 -15.08
N ILE A 10 -10.56 25.09 -15.03
CA ILE A 10 -10.04 26.29 -14.34
C ILE A 10 -10.15 26.09 -12.82
N LEU A 11 -11.27 25.55 -12.32
CA LEU A 11 -11.44 25.23 -10.90
C LEU A 11 -10.45 24.16 -10.42
N LEU A 12 -10.25 23.09 -11.20
CA LEU A 12 -9.25 22.05 -10.91
C LEU A 12 -7.82 22.64 -10.88
N ARG A 13 -7.50 23.57 -11.77
CA ARG A 13 -6.19 24.23 -11.86
C ARG A 13 -5.94 25.20 -10.70
N HIS A 14 -6.96 25.91 -10.24
CA HIS A 14 -6.89 26.76 -9.04
C HIS A 14 -6.77 25.93 -7.78
N PHE A 15 -7.48 24.79 -7.70
CA PHE A 15 -7.42 23.83 -6.60
C PHE A 15 -6.04 23.16 -6.52
N LEU A 16 -5.48 22.72 -7.65
CA LEU A 16 -4.13 22.17 -7.74
C LEU A 16 -3.05 23.24 -7.46
N PHE A 17 -3.28 24.49 -7.82
CA PHE A 17 -2.37 25.61 -7.51
C PHE A 17 -2.38 25.94 -6.02
N PHE A 18 -3.57 25.94 -5.37
CA PHE A 18 -3.67 26.15 -3.92
C PHE A 18 -2.98 25.02 -3.12
N ILE A 19 -3.13 23.77 -3.54
CA ILE A 19 -2.43 22.63 -2.91
C ILE A 19 -0.90 22.77 -3.09
N LYS A 20 -0.45 23.20 -4.24
CA LYS A 20 1.00 23.32 -4.56
C LYS A 20 1.70 24.46 -3.83
N VAL A 21 1.01 25.58 -3.59
CA VAL A 21 1.61 26.79 -2.97
C VAL A 21 1.73 26.66 -1.44
N TYR A 22 0.92 25.80 -0.79
CA TYR A 22 0.96 25.60 0.66
C TYR A 22 1.74 24.33 1.11
N ARG A 23 2.37 23.58 0.19
CA ARG A 23 3.27 22.49 0.58
C ARG A 23 4.61 23.01 1.07
N LYS A 24 4.64 23.38 2.35
CA LYS A 24 5.89 23.57 3.09
C LYS A 24 6.47 22.24 3.52
N GLU A 25 7.77 22.06 3.22
CA GLU A 25 8.74 21.13 3.80
C GLU A 25 8.29 19.70 4.15
N TYR A 26 9.01 18.73 3.59
CA TYR A 26 9.02 17.27 3.81
C TYR A 26 8.05 16.75 4.88
N LYS A 27 6.86 16.42 4.44
CA LYS A 27 5.85 15.75 5.27
C LYS A 27 6.20 14.27 5.35
N MET A 28 6.78 13.85 6.43
CA MET A 28 7.23 12.48 6.66
C MET A 28 6.59 11.95 7.92
N ILE A 29 6.25 10.66 7.91
CA ILE A 29 5.92 9.95 9.14
C ILE A 29 7.14 9.16 9.57
N GLU A 30 7.58 9.38 10.80
CA GLU A 30 8.71 8.70 11.40
C GLU A 30 8.30 8.07 12.72
N ILE A 31 8.53 6.77 12.83
CA ILE A 31 8.24 5.95 14.01
C ILE A 31 9.56 5.42 14.53
N LYS A 32 9.86 5.67 15.81
CA LYS A 32 11.13 5.32 16.45
C LYS A 32 10.89 4.54 17.72
N GLU A 33 11.38 3.32 17.76
CA GLU A 33 11.43 2.45 18.93
C GLU A 33 10.07 2.31 19.65
N VAL A 34 8.98 2.31 18.89
CA VAL A 34 7.63 2.30 19.44
C VAL A 34 7.30 0.92 19.99
N ASN A 35 6.90 0.92 21.27
CA ASN A 35 6.39 -0.25 21.97
C ASN A 35 4.97 -0.04 22.44
N LYS A 36 4.14 -1.08 22.39
CA LYS A 36 2.76 -1.07 22.85
C LYS A 36 2.39 -2.34 23.58
N PHE A 37 1.76 -2.16 24.73
CA PHE A 37 1.22 -3.25 25.55
C PHE A 37 -0.28 -3.12 25.74
N TYR A 38 -0.98 -4.25 25.79
CA TYR A 38 -2.33 -4.38 26.32
C TYR A 38 -2.28 -5.31 27.54
N GLY A 39 -2.27 -4.71 28.73
CA GLY A 39 -1.94 -5.42 29.96
C GLY A 39 -0.53 -5.98 29.94
N GLN A 40 -0.38 -7.30 30.03
CA GLN A 40 0.92 -7.98 29.94
C GLN A 40 1.32 -8.40 28.51
N ASN A 41 0.41 -8.24 27.57
CA ASN A 41 0.66 -8.67 26.18
C ASN A 41 1.30 -7.54 25.38
N GLN A 42 2.54 -7.73 24.93
CA GLN A 42 3.23 -6.79 24.05
C GLN A 42 2.79 -7.02 22.61
N VAL A 43 2.15 -5.99 22.02
CA VAL A 43 1.60 -6.04 20.65
C VAL A 43 2.48 -5.34 19.64
N LEU A 44 3.26 -4.35 20.07
CA LEU A 44 4.30 -3.72 19.24
C LEU A 44 5.63 -3.76 19.99
N THR A 45 6.68 -4.18 19.31
CA THR A 45 8.02 -4.33 19.88
C THR A 45 9.02 -3.61 18.98
N ASP A 46 9.60 -2.53 19.49
CA ASP A 46 10.69 -1.78 18.86
C ASP A 46 10.39 -1.44 17.38
N ILE A 47 9.22 -0.85 17.12
CA ILE A 47 8.82 -0.49 15.77
C ILE A 47 9.59 0.72 15.28
N ASN A 48 10.31 0.52 14.18
CA ASN A 48 11.05 1.56 13.48
C ASN A 48 10.59 1.62 12.02
N LEU A 49 9.96 2.73 11.60
CA LEU A 49 9.45 2.94 10.25
C LEU A 49 9.63 4.39 9.81
N LYS A 50 9.96 4.55 8.54
CA LYS A 50 10.01 5.85 7.88
C LYS A 50 9.19 5.80 6.60
N ILE A 51 8.15 6.67 6.51
CA ILE A 51 7.22 6.76 5.40
C ILE A 51 7.40 8.12 4.75
N ASN A 52 7.69 8.14 3.46
CA ASN A 52 8.00 9.36 2.73
C ASN A 52 6.73 10.05 2.24
N ASP A 53 6.81 11.36 2.00
CA ASP A 53 5.69 12.14 1.47
C ASP A 53 5.28 11.66 0.07
N GLY A 54 3.98 11.56 -0.16
CA GLY A 54 3.39 11.22 -1.45
C GLY A 54 3.53 9.75 -1.89
N GLU A 55 4.15 8.87 -1.08
CA GLU A 55 4.21 7.44 -1.40
C GLU A 55 2.93 6.68 -1.01
N ILE A 56 2.69 5.55 -1.65
CA ILE A 56 1.74 4.54 -1.17
C ILE A 56 2.55 3.48 -0.45
N PHE A 57 2.48 3.49 0.89
CA PHE A 57 3.24 2.60 1.76
C PHE A 57 2.36 1.46 2.27
N GLY A 58 2.81 0.22 2.08
CA GLY A 58 2.12 -0.97 2.55
C GLY A 58 2.67 -1.48 3.88
N ILE A 59 1.79 -1.91 4.78
CA ILE A 59 2.16 -2.69 5.97
C ILE A 59 1.43 -4.02 5.87
N ILE A 60 2.18 -5.10 5.69
CA ILE A 60 1.63 -6.44 5.48
C ILE A 60 2.07 -7.39 6.59
N GLY A 61 1.19 -8.35 6.94
CA GLY A 61 1.45 -9.35 7.97
C GLY A 61 0.20 -10.16 8.29
N HIS A 62 0.35 -11.26 9.02
CA HIS A 62 -0.77 -12.07 9.49
C HIS A 62 -1.73 -11.28 10.38
N SER A 63 -2.94 -11.82 10.59
CA SER A 63 -3.87 -11.27 11.58
C SER A 63 -3.19 -11.29 12.96
N GLY A 64 -3.35 -10.21 13.74
CA GLY A 64 -2.70 -10.08 15.05
C GLY A 64 -1.24 -9.61 15.02
N ALA A 65 -0.62 -9.35 13.86
CA ALA A 65 0.76 -8.87 13.76
C ALA A 65 0.99 -7.44 14.28
N GLY A 66 -0.04 -6.72 14.73
CA GLY A 66 0.08 -5.34 15.25
C GLY A 66 -0.18 -4.24 14.22
N LYS A 67 -0.53 -4.58 12.98
CA LYS A 67 -0.69 -3.61 11.87
C LYS A 67 -1.70 -2.49 12.14
N SER A 68 -2.93 -2.85 12.53
CA SER A 68 -3.98 -1.87 12.86
C SER A 68 -3.63 -1.06 14.11
N THR A 69 -2.89 -1.66 15.05
CA THR A 69 -2.43 -0.96 16.26
C THR A 69 -1.46 0.15 15.91
N ILE A 70 -0.43 -0.12 15.07
CA ILE A 70 0.51 0.94 14.68
C ILE A 70 -0.18 2.04 13.86
N LEU A 71 -1.13 1.69 12.98
CA LEU A 71 -1.91 2.67 12.23
C LEU A 71 -2.72 3.59 13.16
N ARG A 72 -3.31 3.03 14.23
CA ARG A 72 -4.06 3.78 15.25
C ARG A 72 -3.16 4.58 16.18
N CYS A 73 -1.91 4.18 16.38
CA CYS A 73 -0.93 4.99 17.10
C CYS A 73 -0.53 6.25 16.31
N ILE A 74 -0.45 6.19 14.97
CA ILE A 74 -0.10 7.34 14.12
C ILE A 74 -1.11 8.49 14.29
N ASN A 75 -2.41 8.20 14.38
CA ASN A 75 -3.46 9.22 14.59
C ASN A 75 -3.88 9.37 16.05
N ARG A 76 -3.14 8.72 16.98
CA ARG A 76 -3.39 8.69 18.42
C ARG A 76 -4.83 8.28 18.78
N LEU A 77 -5.44 7.38 18.00
CA LEU A 77 -6.63 6.62 18.43
C LEU A 77 -6.26 5.58 19.49
N GLU A 78 -5.01 5.09 19.44
CA GLU A 78 -4.36 4.26 20.46
C GLU A 78 -3.13 4.98 20.98
N SER A 79 -2.87 4.88 22.29
CA SER A 79 -1.62 5.29 22.91
C SER A 79 -0.54 4.25 22.69
N PHE A 80 0.71 4.64 22.80
CA PHE A 80 1.86 3.72 22.89
C PHE A 80 2.63 3.97 24.19
N ASP A 81 3.42 2.98 24.63
CA ASP A 81 3.98 2.98 25.97
C ASP A 81 5.41 3.54 26.00
N SER A 82 6.15 3.42 24.90
CA SER A 82 7.47 4.02 24.73
C SER A 82 7.80 4.26 23.26
N GLY A 83 8.87 5.01 23.01
CA GLY A 83 9.27 5.45 21.67
C GLY A 83 8.66 6.79 21.28
N SER A 84 8.68 7.11 19.99
CA SER A 84 8.11 8.35 19.45
C SER A 84 7.53 8.17 18.07
N ILE A 85 6.47 8.91 17.76
CA ILE A 85 5.85 9.00 16.44
C ILE A 85 5.79 10.46 16.04
N TYR A 86 6.42 10.77 14.90
CA TYR A 86 6.37 12.10 14.31
C TYR A 86 5.52 12.07 13.04
N VAL A 87 4.59 13.00 12.95
CA VAL A 87 3.79 13.25 11.75
C VAL A 87 3.98 14.71 11.38
N ASN A 88 4.51 14.98 10.18
CA ASN A 88 4.81 16.35 9.76
C ASN A 88 5.66 17.11 10.80
N SER A 89 6.68 16.45 11.34
CA SER A 89 7.58 16.98 12.41
C SER A 89 6.89 17.27 13.75
N GLN A 90 5.63 16.87 13.95
CA GLN A 90 4.92 17.00 15.22
C GLN A 90 5.00 15.68 15.98
N ASP A 91 5.47 15.73 17.23
CA ASP A 91 5.47 14.57 18.12
C ASP A 91 4.06 14.26 18.59
N VAL A 92 3.49 13.16 18.11
CA VAL A 92 2.10 12.77 18.36
C VAL A 92 1.81 12.52 19.85
N ALA A 93 2.80 12.04 20.62
CA ALA A 93 2.63 11.74 22.03
C ALA A 93 2.39 12.99 22.87
N ASN A 94 3.04 14.10 22.51
CA ASN A 94 3.09 15.32 23.31
C ASN A 94 2.06 16.39 22.86
N LEU A 95 1.17 16.09 21.91
CA LEU A 95 0.13 17.00 21.46
C LEU A 95 -0.98 17.17 22.52
N ASP A 96 -1.36 18.41 22.77
CA ASP A 96 -2.58 18.71 23.50
C ASP A 96 -3.83 18.38 22.64
N GLU A 97 -5.01 18.40 23.24
CA GLU A 97 -6.27 18.04 22.55
C GLU A 97 -6.54 18.91 21.32
N LYS A 98 -6.21 20.20 21.36
CA LYS A 98 -6.43 21.13 20.26
C LYS A 98 -5.49 20.84 19.10
N SER A 99 -4.21 20.62 19.38
CA SER A 99 -3.18 20.26 18.40
C SER A 99 -3.45 18.89 17.82
N LEU A 100 -3.87 17.91 18.63
CA LEU A 100 -4.27 16.58 18.17
C LEU A 100 -5.49 16.63 17.24
N ARG A 101 -6.49 17.48 17.56
CA ARG A 101 -7.64 17.68 16.67
C ARG A 101 -7.19 18.28 15.33
N ASN A 102 -6.23 19.20 15.33
CA ASN A 102 -5.66 19.77 14.11
C ASN A 102 -4.85 18.74 13.32
N LEU A 103 -4.04 17.93 14.00
CA LEU A 103 -3.32 16.81 13.34
C LEU A 103 -4.31 15.85 12.65
N ARG A 104 -5.42 15.50 13.33
CA ARG A 104 -6.44 14.60 12.77
C ARG A 104 -7.19 15.17 11.55
N LYS A 105 -7.17 16.49 11.31
CA LYS A 105 -7.62 17.06 10.03
C LYS A 105 -6.71 16.66 8.88
N ASP A 106 -5.40 16.61 9.15
CA ASP A 106 -4.37 16.25 8.17
C ASP A 106 -4.29 14.72 7.93
N LEU A 107 -4.97 13.92 8.75
CA LEU A 107 -4.98 12.47 8.71
C LEU A 107 -6.39 11.96 8.39
N GLY A 108 -6.65 11.63 7.13
CA GLY A 108 -7.87 10.88 6.75
C GLY A 108 -7.76 9.43 7.19
N MET A 109 -8.86 8.83 7.66
CA MET A 109 -8.88 7.41 8.03
C MET A 109 -10.03 6.66 7.41
N ILE A 110 -9.72 5.53 6.80
CA ILE A 110 -10.66 4.55 6.27
C ILE A 110 -10.57 3.31 7.16
N PHE A 111 -11.71 2.93 7.76
CA PHE A 111 -11.83 1.80 8.67
C PHE A 111 -12.26 0.53 7.95
N GLN A 112 -11.92 -0.62 8.49
CA GLN A 112 -12.21 -1.96 7.96
C GLN A 112 -13.71 -2.19 7.65
N HIS A 113 -14.63 -1.68 8.48
CA HIS A 113 -16.08 -1.86 8.35
C HIS A 113 -16.81 -0.60 7.87
N PHE A 114 -16.19 0.19 6.98
CA PHE A 114 -16.71 1.45 6.43
C PHE A 114 -17.05 2.52 7.49
N SER A 115 -17.55 2.14 8.66
CA SER A 115 -17.96 3.00 9.79
C SER A 115 -18.89 4.15 9.35
N LEU A 116 -19.83 3.85 8.45
CA LEU A 116 -20.82 4.82 7.98
C LEU A 116 -22.00 4.94 8.98
N LEU A 117 -22.53 6.15 9.08
CA LEU A 117 -23.73 6.41 9.88
C LEU A 117 -24.96 5.96 9.09
N GLU A 118 -25.53 4.82 9.44
CA GLU A 118 -26.63 4.15 8.71
C GLU A 118 -27.92 5.00 8.61
N ARG A 119 -28.14 5.93 9.55
CA ARG A 119 -29.30 6.83 9.55
C ARG A 119 -29.14 8.06 8.67
N LYS A 120 -27.91 8.43 8.34
CA LYS A 120 -27.54 9.56 7.49
C LYS A 120 -27.41 9.15 6.02
N THR A 121 -27.65 10.09 5.12
CA THR A 121 -27.43 9.91 3.67
C THR A 121 -25.94 9.84 3.34
N VAL A 122 -25.60 9.52 2.10
CA VAL A 122 -24.22 9.60 1.58
C VAL A 122 -23.67 11.00 1.74
N PHE A 123 -24.44 12.02 1.35
CA PHE A 123 -24.06 13.43 1.51
C PHE A 123 -23.72 13.76 2.96
N GLU A 124 -24.63 13.45 3.88
CA GLU A 124 -24.45 13.73 5.30
C GLU A 124 -23.27 12.97 5.94
N ASN A 125 -22.98 11.75 5.46
CA ASN A 125 -21.80 11.00 5.91
C ASN A 125 -20.51 11.70 5.51
N VAL A 126 -20.42 12.21 4.27
CA VAL A 126 -19.23 12.90 3.77
C VAL A 126 -19.13 14.32 4.36
N ALA A 127 -20.26 15.00 4.62
CA ALA A 127 -20.31 16.32 5.22
C ALA A 127 -19.83 16.36 6.69
N LEU A 128 -19.99 15.26 7.42
CA LEU A 128 -19.81 15.18 8.86
C LEU A 128 -18.49 15.80 9.37
N PRO A 129 -17.30 15.54 8.80
CA PRO A 129 -16.07 16.15 9.27
C PRO A 129 -16.13 17.69 9.21
N MET A 130 -16.63 18.26 8.13
CA MET A 130 -16.74 19.72 7.99
C MET A 130 -17.78 20.32 8.92
N GLU A 131 -18.90 19.62 9.16
CA GLU A 131 -19.91 20.01 10.16
C GLU A 131 -19.29 20.12 11.57
N CYS A 132 -18.48 19.13 11.97
CA CYS A 132 -17.77 19.12 13.25
C CYS A 132 -16.80 20.31 13.41
N PHE A 133 -16.27 20.83 12.32
CA PHE A 133 -15.39 22.00 12.29
C PHE A 133 -16.13 23.30 11.93
N LYS A 134 -17.47 23.27 11.86
CA LYS A 134 -18.35 24.45 11.69
C LYS A 134 -18.10 25.21 10.38
N TYR A 135 -17.81 24.51 9.28
CA TYR A 135 -17.78 25.09 7.95
C TYR A 135 -19.20 25.57 7.53
N SER A 136 -19.27 26.53 6.63
CA SER A 136 -20.54 27.00 6.09
C SER A 136 -21.25 25.92 5.26
N LYS A 137 -22.57 26.00 5.16
CA LYS A 137 -23.37 25.05 4.36
C LYS A 137 -22.96 25.06 2.89
N GLU A 138 -22.53 26.19 2.38
CA GLU A 138 -22.10 26.38 0.99
C GLU A 138 -20.77 25.68 0.71
N GLU A 139 -19.78 25.90 1.59
CA GLU A 139 -18.49 25.18 1.52
C GLU A 139 -18.67 23.67 1.62
N ILE A 140 -19.50 23.21 2.56
CA ILE A 140 -19.81 21.78 2.73
C ILE A 140 -20.44 21.23 1.45
N LYS A 141 -21.46 21.89 0.89
CA LYS A 141 -22.14 21.42 -0.32
C LYS A 141 -21.18 21.27 -1.49
N THR A 142 -20.41 22.32 -1.77
CA THR A 142 -19.44 22.33 -2.87
C THR A 142 -18.42 21.20 -2.68
N ARG A 143 -17.82 21.11 -1.49
CA ARG A 143 -16.78 20.11 -1.20
C ARG A 143 -17.30 18.68 -1.27
N VAL A 144 -18.46 18.41 -0.72
CA VAL A 144 -19.07 17.07 -0.73
C VAL A 144 -19.42 16.64 -2.16
N GLU A 145 -20.03 17.52 -2.97
CA GLU A 145 -20.36 17.20 -4.36
C GLU A 145 -19.09 16.94 -5.19
N GLU A 146 -18.02 17.73 -5.02
CA GLU A 146 -16.71 17.49 -5.66
C GLU A 146 -16.14 16.10 -5.31
N LEU A 147 -16.18 15.73 -4.03
CA LEU A 147 -15.64 14.45 -3.59
C LEU A 147 -16.49 13.27 -4.03
N LEU A 148 -17.83 13.41 -4.03
CA LEU A 148 -18.71 12.36 -4.51
C LEU A 148 -18.56 12.14 -6.02
N ASP A 149 -18.29 13.20 -6.77
CA ASP A 149 -17.95 13.12 -8.20
C ASP A 149 -16.59 12.43 -8.40
N LEU A 150 -15.56 12.84 -7.64
CA LEU A 150 -14.23 12.23 -7.68
C LEU A 150 -14.27 10.71 -7.44
N VAL A 151 -15.08 10.25 -6.47
CA VAL A 151 -15.21 8.82 -6.18
C VAL A 151 -16.30 8.13 -7.04
N GLY A 152 -17.00 8.86 -7.93
CA GLY A 152 -17.94 8.33 -8.92
C GLY A 152 -19.25 7.80 -8.33
N ILE A 153 -19.83 8.51 -7.32
CA ILE A 153 -21.13 8.15 -6.71
C ILE A 153 -22.00 9.38 -6.40
N LEU A 154 -21.82 10.48 -7.13
CA LEU A 154 -22.60 11.70 -6.92
C LEU A 154 -24.11 11.47 -7.09
N ASP A 155 -24.51 10.56 -7.99
CA ASP A 155 -25.90 10.15 -8.23
C ASP A 155 -26.56 9.48 -7.00
N LYS A 156 -25.78 9.06 -6.02
CA LYS A 156 -26.22 8.40 -4.78
C LYS A 156 -26.21 9.32 -3.55
N LYS A 157 -26.00 10.62 -3.70
CA LYS A 157 -25.80 11.55 -2.58
C LYS A 157 -26.92 11.52 -1.54
N ASP A 158 -28.16 11.29 -1.96
CA ASP A 158 -29.34 11.28 -1.09
C ASP A 158 -29.73 9.87 -0.60
N VAL A 159 -28.96 8.83 -1.00
CA VAL A 159 -29.21 7.44 -0.63
C VAL A 159 -28.59 7.16 0.76
N LYS A 160 -29.22 6.26 1.55
CA LYS A 160 -28.67 5.80 2.85
C LYS A 160 -27.76 4.60 2.67
N PRO A 161 -26.73 4.41 3.54
CA PRO A 161 -25.74 3.33 3.42
C PRO A 161 -26.34 1.93 3.29
N ARG A 162 -27.46 1.64 3.96
CA ARG A 162 -28.12 0.33 3.88
C ARG A 162 -28.54 -0.09 2.45
N ASN A 163 -28.71 0.86 1.55
CA ASN A 163 -29.12 0.66 0.17
C ASN A 163 -27.92 0.69 -0.82
N LEU A 164 -26.69 0.68 -0.31
CA LEU A 164 -25.45 0.71 -1.09
C LEU A 164 -24.77 -0.66 -1.11
N SER A 165 -24.12 -0.99 -2.22
CA SER A 165 -23.19 -2.12 -2.29
C SER A 165 -21.94 -1.87 -1.42
N GLY A 166 -21.17 -2.92 -1.10
CA GLY A 166 -19.91 -2.80 -0.36
C GLY A 166 -18.93 -1.82 -1.00
N GLY A 167 -18.76 -1.90 -2.31
CA GLY A 167 -17.89 -0.98 -3.05
C GLY A 167 -18.37 0.47 -3.03
N GLN A 168 -19.70 0.69 -3.07
CA GLN A 168 -20.26 2.02 -2.93
C GLN A 168 -20.07 2.57 -1.51
N LYS A 169 -20.27 1.75 -0.47
CA LYS A 169 -19.97 2.14 0.92
C LYS A 169 -18.50 2.53 1.09
N GLN A 170 -17.60 1.78 0.44
CA GLN A 170 -16.17 2.09 0.49
C GLN A 170 -15.85 3.43 -0.18
N ARG A 171 -16.46 3.73 -1.33
CA ARG A 171 -16.32 5.03 -2.00
C ARG A 171 -16.82 6.19 -1.12
N VAL A 172 -17.91 6.01 -0.38
CA VAL A 172 -18.39 6.99 0.61
C VAL A 172 -17.37 7.17 1.74
N ALA A 173 -16.79 6.08 2.25
CA ALA A 173 -15.79 6.14 3.31
C ALA A 173 -14.50 6.87 2.84
N ILE A 174 -14.08 6.64 1.59
CA ILE A 174 -12.96 7.36 0.97
C ILE A 174 -13.29 8.86 0.84
N ALA A 175 -14.45 9.22 0.29
CA ALA A 175 -14.86 10.61 0.15
C ALA A 175 -14.88 11.33 1.51
N ARG A 176 -15.45 10.69 2.54
CA ARG A 176 -15.47 11.23 3.92
C ARG A 176 -14.06 11.42 4.48
N ALA A 177 -13.14 10.49 4.25
CA ALA A 177 -11.76 10.60 4.72
C ALA A 177 -11.00 11.75 4.04
N LEU A 178 -11.38 12.11 2.80
CA LEU A 178 -10.77 13.20 2.03
C LEU A 178 -11.39 14.58 2.30
N THR A 179 -12.48 14.65 3.06
CA THR A 179 -13.28 15.89 3.21
C THR A 179 -12.47 17.06 3.75
N MET A 180 -11.55 16.81 4.68
CA MET A 180 -10.73 17.84 5.33
C MET A 180 -9.42 18.14 4.60
N ASN A 181 -9.25 17.72 3.34
CA ASN A 181 -8.00 17.84 2.56
C ASN A 181 -6.77 17.28 3.28
N PRO A 182 -6.81 16.01 3.72
CA PRO A 182 -5.72 15.43 4.47
C PRO A 182 -4.45 15.33 3.62
N SER A 183 -3.29 15.41 4.26
CA SER A 183 -2.01 15.12 3.62
C SER A 183 -1.67 13.62 3.65
N VAL A 184 -2.29 12.87 4.57
CA VAL A 184 -2.09 11.43 4.73
C VAL A 184 -3.44 10.72 4.81
N LEU A 185 -3.56 9.59 4.12
CA LEU A 185 -4.72 8.70 4.18
C LEU A 185 -4.29 7.37 4.81
N LEU A 186 -4.89 7.05 5.94
CA LEU A 186 -4.67 5.81 6.69
C LEU A 186 -5.76 4.80 6.32
N CYS A 187 -5.39 3.65 5.77
CA CYS A 187 -6.32 2.60 5.31
C CYS A 187 -6.15 1.34 6.16
N ASP A 188 -7.07 1.10 7.10
CA ASP A 188 -7.10 -0.09 7.94
C ASP A 188 -7.96 -1.17 7.26
N GLU A 189 -7.31 -2.13 6.58
CA GLU A 189 -7.95 -3.23 5.84
C GLU A 189 -9.11 -2.80 4.92
N ALA A 190 -8.93 -1.69 4.22
CA ALA A 190 -9.96 -0.99 3.44
C ALA A 190 -10.65 -1.83 2.33
N THR A 191 -10.14 -3.01 2.02
CA THR A 191 -10.66 -3.89 0.94
C THR A 191 -11.04 -5.29 1.41
N SER A 192 -10.88 -5.62 2.70
CA SER A 192 -11.05 -6.99 3.22
C SER A 192 -12.47 -7.54 3.08
N ALA A 193 -13.48 -6.66 3.02
CA ALA A 193 -14.90 -7.01 2.89
C ALA A 193 -15.43 -6.94 1.45
N LEU A 194 -14.55 -6.81 0.45
CA LEU A 194 -14.93 -6.60 -0.95
C LEU A 194 -14.54 -7.81 -1.81
N ASP A 195 -15.30 -8.03 -2.88
CA ASP A 195 -14.94 -9.01 -3.91
C ASP A 195 -13.70 -8.54 -4.72
N PRO A 196 -12.98 -9.44 -5.42
CA PRO A 196 -11.74 -9.10 -6.12
C PRO A 196 -11.89 -7.99 -7.17
N LYS A 197 -13.00 -7.97 -7.91
CA LYS A 197 -13.25 -6.94 -8.95
C LYS A 197 -13.46 -5.57 -8.32
N THR A 198 -14.25 -5.51 -7.26
CA THR A 198 -14.50 -4.28 -6.50
C THR A 198 -13.23 -3.81 -5.81
N THR A 199 -12.45 -4.73 -5.19
CA THR A 199 -11.14 -4.44 -4.60
C THR A 199 -10.24 -3.74 -5.61
N LYS A 200 -10.08 -4.30 -6.81
CA LYS A 200 -9.28 -3.68 -7.87
C LYS A 200 -9.75 -2.25 -8.18
N SER A 201 -11.05 -2.04 -8.35
CA SER A 201 -11.62 -0.72 -8.63
C SER A 201 -11.35 0.31 -7.51
N ILE A 202 -11.35 -0.12 -6.24
CA ILE A 202 -11.02 0.73 -5.09
C ILE A 202 -9.53 1.05 -5.06
N LEU A 203 -8.66 0.09 -5.37
CA LEU A 203 -7.22 0.30 -5.42
C LEU A 203 -6.82 1.24 -6.56
N ASP A 204 -7.43 1.09 -7.74
CA ASP A 204 -7.24 2.00 -8.87
C ASP A 204 -7.66 3.43 -8.49
N LEU A 205 -8.78 3.60 -7.76
CA LEU A 205 -9.23 4.89 -7.23
C LEU A 205 -8.22 5.48 -6.22
N LEU A 206 -7.70 4.69 -5.29
CA LEU A 206 -6.69 5.16 -4.33
C LEU A 206 -5.40 5.61 -5.01
N GLN A 207 -4.98 4.89 -6.06
CA GLN A 207 -3.82 5.27 -6.86
C GLN A 207 -4.06 6.58 -7.63
N GLU A 208 -5.25 6.75 -8.21
CA GLU A 208 -5.66 8.00 -8.87
C GLU A 208 -5.67 9.18 -7.90
N ILE A 209 -6.20 8.99 -6.68
CA ILE A 209 -6.22 9.99 -5.62
C ILE A 209 -4.79 10.38 -5.21
N ASN A 210 -3.90 9.38 -4.98
CA ASN A 210 -2.51 9.63 -4.67
C ASN A 210 -1.82 10.45 -5.78
N GLN A 211 -1.99 10.09 -7.05
CA GLN A 211 -1.38 10.78 -8.19
C GLN A 211 -1.93 12.20 -8.37
N LYS A 212 -3.25 12.39 -8.25
CA LYS A 212 -3.90 13.70 -8.46
C LYS A 212 -3.67 14.67 -7.32
N LEU A 213 -3.78 14.19 -6.07
CA LEU A 213 -3.69 15.03 -4.88
C LEU A 213 -2.29 15.03 -4.26
N GLY A 214 -1.44 14.06 -4.65
CA GLY A 214 -0.09 13.87 -4.13
C GLY A 214 -0.07 13.58 -2.62
N ILE A 215 -1.11 12.99 -2.05
CA ILE A 215 -1.19 12.62 -0.63
C ILE A 215 -0.46 11.31 -0.37
N THR A 216 0.09 11.18 0.83
CA THR A 216 0.66 9.91 1.30
C THR A 216 -0.47 8.94 1.63
N ILE A 217 -0.36 7.67 1.23
CA ILE A 217 -1.35 6.64 1.59
C ILE A 217 -0.64 5.51 2.33
N ILE A 218 -1.15 5.16 3.51
CA ILE A 218 -0.66 4.01 4.28
C ILE A 218 -1.74 2.93 4.26
N ILE A 219 -1.42 1.78 3.71
CA ILE A 219 -2.34 0.65 3.58
C ILE A 219 -1.89 -0.48 4.50
N VAL A 220 -2.74 -0.83 5.46
CA VAL A 220 -2.58 -2.02 6.28
C VAL A 220 -3.46 -3.12 5.71
N THR A 221 -2.88 -4.29 5.44
CA THR A 221 -3.60 -5.43 4.89
C THR A 221 -2.89 -6.76 5.18
N HIS A 222 -3.62 -7.86 5.03
CA HIS A 222 -3.07 -9.21 4.96
C HIS A 222 -3.10 -9.77 3.52
N GLN A 223 -3.62 -8.99 2.55
CA GLN A 223 -3.77 -9.39 1.15
C GLN A 223 -2.56 -8.95 0.32
N MET A 224 -1.79 -9.92 -0.19
CA MET A 224 -0.58 -9.65 -1.00
C MET A 224 -0.90 -8.91 -2.29
N GLU A 225 -2.03 -9.24 -2.93
CA GLU A 225 -2.47 -8.62 -4.18
C GLU A 225 -2.67 -7.13 -4.06
N VAL A 226 -3.16 -6.66 -2.90
CA VAL A 226 -3.33 -5.23 -2.59
C VAL A 226 -1.97 -4.54 -2.60
N ILE A 227 -1.00 -5.13 -1.91
CA ILE A 227 0.37 -4.58 -1.83
C ILE A 227 1.02 -4.52 -3.22
N LYS A 228 0.97 -5.62 -3.97
CA LYS A 228 1.56 -5.71 -5.32
C LYS A 228 0.94 -4.71 -6.29
N GLN A 229 -0.36 -4.46 -6.16
CA GLN A 229 -1.08 -3.61 -7.12
C GLN A 229 -0.77 -2.12 -6.94
N VAL A 230 -0.61 -1.61 -5.70
CA VAL A 230 -0.56 -0.15 -5.49
C VAL A 230 0.62 0.34 -4.67
N CYS A 231 1.22 -0.48 -3.79
CA CYS A 231 2.27 0.01 -2.89
C CYS A 231 3.61 0.18 -3.62
N THR A 232 4.30 1.28 -3.31
CA THR A 232 5.66 1.56 -3.80
C THR A 232 6.70 0.93 -2.88
N ARG A 233 6.51 1.10 -1.57
CA ARG A 233 7.34 0.50 -0.52
C ARG A 233 6.47 -0.26 0.46
N THR A 234 7.04 -1.27 1.11
CA THR A 234 6.31 -2.17 1.99
C THR A 234 7.13 -2.51 3.22
N ALA A 235 6.45 -2.60 4.37
CA ALA A 235 6.96 -3.20 5.59
C ALA A 235 6.29 -4.56 5.82
N ILE A 236 7.08 -5.60 6.10
CA ILE A 236 6.58 -6.90 6.55
C ILE A 236 6.58 -6.90 8.07
N MET A 237 5.42 -7.17 8.68
CA MET A 237 5.25 -7.29 10.13
C MET A 237 4.87 -8.71 10.52
N ASP A 238 5.48 -9.21 11.59
CA ASP A 238 5.10 -10.46 12.25
C ASP A 238 5.33 -10.35 13.76
N ALA A 239 4.39 -10.91 14.53
CA ALA A 239 4.47 -10.94 16.00
C ALA A 239 4.88 -9.59 16.63
N GLY A 240 4.29 -8.50 16.17
CA GLY A 240 4.54 -7.14 16.71
C GLY A 240 5.86 -6.51 16.32
N LYS A 241 6.60 -7.07 15.37
CA LYS A 241 7.90 -6.56 14.90
C LYS A 241 7.87 -6.26 13.40
N VAL A 242 8.66 -5.29 12.99
CA VAL A 242 8.99 -5.07 11.58
C VAL A 242 10.17 -5.97 11.22
N LEU A 243 9.95 -6.89 10.30
CA LEU A 243 10.98 -7.84 9.86
C LEU A 243 11.79 -7.33 8.67
N GLU A 244 11.13 -6.59 7.78
CA GLU A 244 11.74 -6.06 6.57
C GLU A 244 11.00 -4.82 6.09
N VAL A 245 11.73 -3.85 5.52
CA VAL A 245 11.19 -2.66 4.87
C VAL A 245 11.98 -2.38 3.60
N GLY A 246 11.29 -2.15 2.48
CA GLY A 246 11.96 -1.85 1.24
C GLY A 246 11.01 -1.53 0.10
N ASP A 247 11.56 -1.40 -1.10
CA ASP A 247 10.79 -1.36 -2.33
C ASP A 247 9.96 -2.64 -2.48
N THR A 248 8.69 -2.49 -2.82
CA THR A 248 7.75 -3.62 -2.88
C THR A 248 8.22 -4.68 -3.87
N GLN A 249 8.68 -4.27 -5.06
CA GLN A 249 9.13 -5.21 -6.09
C GLN A 249 10.38 -5.97 -5.65
N GLU A 250 11.35 -5.28 -5.04
CA GLU A 250 12.59 -5.90 -4.54
C GLU A 250 12.31 -6.91 -3.41
N ILE A 251 11.41 -6.60 -2.48
CA ILE A 251 11.00 -7.54 -1.41
C ILE A 251 10.43 -8.82 -2.02
N PHE A 252 9.51 -8.69 -2.98
CA PHE A 252 8.87 -9.85 -3.60
C PHE A 252 9.81 -10.62 -4.54
N LEU A 253 10.71 -9.93 -5.26
CA LEU A 253 11.72 -10.60 -6.10
C LEU A 253 12.73 -11.41 -5.28
N LYS A 254 13.21 -10.83 -4.18
CA LYS A 254 14.13 -11.53 -3.28
C LYS A 254 13.48 -12.77 -2.65
N ASN A 255 12.18 -12.68 -2.34
CA ASN A 255 11.40 -13.76 -1.73
C ASN A 255 12.13 -14.38 -0.52
N ASN A 256 12.60 -13.53 0.39
CA ASN A 256 13.37 -13.94 1.57
C ASN A 256 12.47 -14.62 2.63
N LYS A 257 13.12 -15.16 3.65
CA LYS A 257 12.47 -15.92 4.72
C LYS A 257 11.26 -15.21 5.35
N PRO A 258 11.27 -13.89 5.67
CA PRO A 258 10.08 -13.19 6.17
C PRO A 258 8.88 -13.26 5.23
N LEU A 259 9.10 -13.01 3.94
CA LEU A 259 8.03 -13.04 2.94
C LEU A 259 7.49 -14.46 2.73
N ARG A 260 8.37 -15.45 2.62
CA ARG A 260 7.97 -16.86 2.45
C ARG A 260 7.13 -17.36 3.64
N LYS A 261 7.55 -17.04 4.86
CA LYS A 261 6.77 -17.34 6.06
C LYS A 261 5.37 -16.73 5.99
N LEU A 262 5.27 -15.50 5.51
CA LEU A 262 4.00 -14.79 5.37
C LEU A 262 3.13 -15.36 4.25
N LEU A 263 3.74 -15.87 3.17
CA LEU A 263 3.05 -16.54 2.07
C LEU A 263 2.60 -17.97 2.41
N GLY A 264 3.09 -18.53 3.51
CA GLY A 264 2.90 -19.94 3.82
C GLY A 264 3.58 -20.85 2.77
N GLU A 265 4.58 -20.32 2.06
CA GLU A 265 5.36 -21.12 1.12
C GLU A 265 6.20 -22.12 1.92
N GLU A 266 5.94 -23.40 1.69
CA GLU A 266 6.77 -24.47 2.24
C GLU A 266 8.17 -24.41 1.64
N ASN A 267 9.16 -24.91 2.38
CA ASN A 267 10.52 -25.00 1.86
C ASN A 267 10.51 -25.84 0.57
N ILE A 268 10.86 -25.22 -0.54
CA ILE A 268 11.04 -25.93 -1.80
C ILE A 268 12.30 -26.78 -1.64
N VAL A 269 12.13 -28.10 -1.64
CA VAL A 269 13.27 -29.01 -1.66
C VAL A 269 13.86 -28.95 -3.07
N LEU A 270 15.04 -28.39 -3.18
CA LEU A 270 15.74 -28.28 -4.44
C LEU A 270 16.47 -29.62 -4.75
N PRO A 271 16.52 -30.04 -6.02
CA PRO A 271 17.28 -31.23 -6.41
C PRO A 271 18.78 -31.03 -6.20
N SER A 272 19.51 -32.12 -6.07
CA SER A 272 20.98 -32.12 -6.05
C SER A 272 21.52 -31.52 -7.35
N GLY A 273 22.60 -30.72 -7.26
CA GLY A 273 23.20 -30.03 -8.41
C GLY A 273 23.34 -28.53 -8.09
N CYS A 274 23.46 -27.74 -9.15
CA CYS A 274 23.54 -26.30 -9.01
C CYS A 274 22.19 -25.65 -9.33
N ASN A 275 21.58 -25.02 -8.35
CA ASN A 275 20.30 -24.37 -8.50
C ASN A 275 20.52 -22.86 -8.65
N LEU A 276 20.02 -22.28 -9.75
CA LEU A 276 20.14 -20.87 -10.04
C LEU A 276 18.75 -20.23 -10.04
N LYS A 277 18.58 -19.19 -9.27
CA LYS A 277 17.39 -18.33 -9.29
C LYS A 277 17.62 -17.18 -10.25
N LEU A 278 16.81 -17.11 -11.28
CA LEU A 278 16.79 -16.05 -12.28
C LEU A 278 15.66 -15.07 -11.96
N LEU A 279 15.95 -13.77 -12.11
CA LEU A 279 14.97 -12.71 -11.86
C LEU A 279 14.65 -11.99 -13.17
N PHE A 280 13.38 -12.01 -13.54
CA PHE A 280 12.86 -11.35 -14.75
C PHE A 280 12.20 -10.03 -14.39
N THR A 281 12.65 -8.97 -15.04
CA THR A 281 12.04 -7.62 -14.96
C THR A 281 11.17 -7.38 -16.19
N ASN A 282 10.34 -6.32 -16.14
CA ASN A 282 9.31 -6.05 -17.15
C ASN A 282 9.82 -6.01 -18.59
N ASP A 283 11.01 -5.46 -18.81
CA ASP A 283 11.69 -5.32 -20.10
C ASP A 283 12.23 -6.64 -20.65
N ARG A 284 12.36 -7.66 -19.80
CA ARG A 284 12.95 -8.97 -20.12
C ARG A 284 12.02 -10.17 -19.89
N SER A 285 10.79 -9.93 -19.48
CA SER A 285 9.84 -11.02 -19.23
C SER A 285 9.50 -11.88 -20.45
N ASN A 286 9.76 -11.37 -21.64
CA ASN A 286 9.52 -12.07 -22.92
C ASN A 286 10.80 -12.63 -23.57
N ASP A 287 11.99 -12.41 -22.98
CA ASP A 287 13.24 -12.87 -23.54
C ASP A 287 13.36 -14.39 -23.44
N PRO A 288 13.69 -15.11 -24.55
CA PRO A 288 13.80 -16.56 -24.56
C PRO A 288 15.14 -17.03 -23.94
N VAL A 289 15.49 -16.50 -22.75
CA VAL A 289 16.80 -16.72 -22.12
C VAL A 289 17.10 -18.20 -21.90
N ILE A 290 16.11 -18.94 -21.36
CA ILE A 290 16.34 -20.38 -21.04
C ILE A 290 16.56 -21.21 -22.31
N THR A 291 15.71 -21.02 -23.30
CA THR A 291 15.83 -21.78 -24.56
C THR A 291 17.03 -21.33 -25.42
N GLY A 292 17.41 -20.05 -25.32
CA GLY A 292 18.63 -19.51 -25.92
C GLY A 292 19.88 -20.16 -25.31
N MET A 293 19.95 -20.14 -23.97
CA MET A 293 21.03 -20.73 -23.19
C MET A 293 21.17 -22.23 -23.48
N ALA A 294 20.07 -22.99 -23.45
CA ALA A 294 20.08 -24.42 -23.70
C ALA A 294 20.63 -24.77 -25.09
N ARG A 295 20.27 -24.00 -26.12
CA ARG A 295 20.76 -24.17 -27.49
C ARG A 295 22.22 -23.78 -27.65
N GLU A 296 22.61 -22.62 -27.14
CA GLU A 296 23.96 -22.06 -27.33
C GLU A 296 25.00 -22.90 -26.58
N LEU A 297 24.68 -23.29 -25.36
CA LEU A 297 25.57 -24.08 -24.52
C LEU A 297 25.42 -25.61 -24.74
N SER A 298 24.41 -26.04 -25.52
CA SER A 298 24.10 -27.46 -25.74
C SER A 298 23.93 -28.24 -24.42
N ILE A 299 23.13 -27.69 -23.51
CA ILE A 299 22.85 -28.25 -22.18
C ILE A 299 21.36 -28.49 -21.96
N ASP A 300 21.05 -29.52 -21.18
CA ASP A 300 19.70 -29.70 -20.66
C ASP A 300 19.55 -28.95 -19.35
N VAL A 301 18.41 -28.25 -19.21
CA VAL A 301 18.08 -27.41 -18.04
C VAL A 301 16.76 -27.88 -17.47
N SER A 302 16.74 -28.20 -16.19
CA SER A 302 15.49 -28.50 -15.47
C SER A 302 14.92 -27.22 -14.85
N ILE A 303 13.65 -26.96 -15.14
CA ILE A 303 12.89 -25.86 -14.47
C ILE A 303 12.28 -26.46 -13.22
N ILE A 304 12.69 -25.98 -12.05
CA ILE A 304 12.24 -26.47 -10.75
C ILE A 304 11.04 -25.67 -10.24
N TYR A 305 11.08 -24.36 -10.42
CA TYR A 305 10.05 -23.45 -9.99
C TYR A 305 9.98 -22.24 -10.92
N GLY A 306 8.78 -21.73 -11.15
CA GLY A 306 8.60 -20.53 -11.96
C GLY A 306 7.35 -19.77 -11.57
N LYS A 307 7.47 -18.43 -11.45
CA LYS A 307 6.38 -17.55 -11.10
C LYS A 307 6.51 -16.24 -11.87
N LEU A 308 5.43 -15.81 -12.52
CA LEU A 308 5.30 -14.49 -13.11
C LEU A 308 4.14 -13.77 -12.42
N GLU A 309 4.38 -12.57 -11.96
CA GLU A 309 3.39 -11.80 -11.22
C GLU A 309 3.35 -10.34 -11.71
N LYS A 310 2.17 -9.74 -11.65
CA LYS A 310 1.98 -8.35 -11.99
C LYS A 310 2.13 -7.48 -10.74
N PHE A 311 3.01 -6.47 -10.85
CA PHE A 311 3.22 -5.44 -9.83
C PHE A 311 2.93 -4.07 -10.44
N ARG A 312 1.85 -3.40 -10.03
CA ARG A 312 1.45 -2.12 -10.63
C ARG A 312 1.43 -2.24 -12.16
N ASP A 313 2.35 -1.55 -12.84
CA ASP A 313 2.47 -1.56 -14.31
C ASP A 313 3.55 -2.53 -14.82
N ASN A 314 4.27 -3.22 -13.93
CA ASN A 314 5.38 -4.10 -14.25
C ASN A 314 4.99 -5.58 -14.11
N ILE A 315 5.58 -6.42 -14.94
CA ILE A 315 5.58 -7.87 -14.80
C ILE A 315 6.93 -8.28 -14.26
N LEU A 316 6.94 -8.96 -13.13
CA LEU A 316 8.13 -9.48 -12.49
C LEU A 316 8.03 -10.99 -12.38
N GLY A 317 9.16 -11.67 -12.49
CA GLY A 317 9.18 -13.12 -12.36
C GLY A 317 10.44 -13.63 -11.73
N SER A 318 10.31 -14.81 -11.17
CA SER A 318 11.46 -15.62 -10.76
C SER A 318 11.34 -17.02 -11.33
N LEU A 319 12.46 -17.56 -11.72
CA LEU A 319 12.59 -18.93 -12.21
C LEU A 319 13.75 -19.59 -11.48
N ILE A 320 13.55 -20.80 -10.99
CA ILE A 320 14.64 -21.60 -10.44
C ILE A 320 14.92 -22.71 -11.44
N ILE A 321 16.15 -22.76 -11.89
CA ILE A 321 16.65 -23.78 -12.78
C ILE A 321 17.72 -24.62 -12.08
N ASN A 322 17.80 -25.89 -12.45
CA ASN A 322 18.89 -26.76 -12.05
C ASN A 322 19.77 -27.08 -13.28
N VAL A 323 21.05 -26.91 -13.10
CA VAL A 323 22.06 -27.13 -14.17
C VAL A 323 23.13 -28.10 -13.71
N PRO A 324 23.77 -28.85 -14.63
CA PRO A 324 24.91 -29.72 -14.31
C PRO A 324 26.06 -28.90 -13.71
N ARG A 325 26.67 -29.42 -12.65
CA ARG A 325 27.73 -28.69 -11.89
C ARG A 325 28.93 -28.38 -12.79
N GLU A 326 29.25 -29.27 -13.74
CA GLU A 326 30.36 -29.13 -14.69
C GLU A 326 30.15 -27.96 -15.66
N ARG A 327 28.90 -27.52 -15.84
CA ARG A 327 28.51 -26.45 -16.78
C ARG A 327 28.15 -25.14 -16.09
N LEU A 328 28.27 -25.08 -14.76
CA LEU A 328 27.88 -23.89 -13.99
C LEU A 328 28.57 -22.62 -14.49
N GLY A 329 29.89 -22.65 -14.68
CA GLY A 329 30.65 -21.48 -15.11
C GLY A 329 30.26 -20.96 -16.51
N ASP A 330 29.91 -21.88 -17.46
CA ASP A 330 29.41 -21.49 -18.77
C ASP A 330 28.02 -20.79 -18.65
N VAL A 331 27.16 -21.34 -17.79
CA VAL A 331 25.82 -20.79 -17.54
C VAL A 331 25.90 -19.42 -16.87
N GLU A 332 26.71 -19.25 -15.85
CA GLU A 332 26.92 -17.95 -15.16
C GLU A 332 27.41 -16.88 -16.12
N LYS A 333 28.38 -17.24 -16.98
CA LYS A 333 28.89 -16.34 -17.99
C LYS A 333 27.80 -15.96 -18.99
N TYR A 334 27.04 -16.93 -19.52
CA TYR A 334 25.92 -16.67 -20.42
C TYR A 334 24.92 -15.73 -19.82
N LEU A 335 24.47 -15.99 -18.58
CA LEU A 335 23.48 -15.15 -17.87
C LEU A 335 24.01 -13.73 -17.65
N THR A 336 25.28 -13.59 -17.27
CA THR A 336 25.93 -12.30 -17.06
C THR A 336 26.07 -11.50 -18.36
N ASP A 337 26.54 -12.15 -19.44
CA ASP A 337 26.71 -11.52 -20.76
C ASP A 337 25.38 -11.05 -21.35
N HIS A 338 24.30 -11.78 -21.04
CA HIS A 338 22.93 -11.38 -21.41
C HIS A 338 22.27 -10.44 -20.38
N GLY A 339 23.02 -9.98 -19.36
CA GLY A 339 22.55 -9.01 -18.35
C GLY A 339 21.39 -9.53 -17.49
N MET A 340 21.26 -10.85 -17.31
CA MET A 340 20.27 -11.45 -16.42
C MET A 340 20.69 -11.27 -14.96
N ARG A 341 19.73 -10.93 -14.11
CA ARG A 341 19.93 -10.96 -12.63
C ARG A 341 19.74 -12.39 -12.17
N TRP A 342 20.77 -12.96 -11.57
CA TRP A 342 20.74 -14.32 -11.06
C TRP A 342 21.48 -14.46 -9.73
N GLN A 343 21.18 -15.53 -9.00
CA GLN A 343 21.92 -15.94 -7.80
C GLN A 343 21.90 -17.45 -7.66
N GLU A 344 22.99 -18.04 -7.17
CA GLU A 344 22.98 -19.42 -6.75
C GLU A 344 22.15 -19.57 -5.48
N VAL A 345 21.38 -20.66 -5.37
CA VAL A 345 20.53 -20.95 -4.23
C VAL A 345 20.86 -22.33 -3.68
N ASP A 346 21.05 -22.39 -2.36
CA ASP A 346 21.31 -23.62 -1.65
C ASP A 346 20.09 -24.56 -1.64
N ASN A 347 20.28 -25.81 -1.18
CA ASN A 347 19.30 -26.89 -1.25
C ASN A 347 18.00 -26.66 -0.45
N GLU A 348 17.89 -25.59 0.30
CA GLU A 348 16.68 -25.16 1.02
C GLU A 348 16.38 -23.69 0.71
N LEU A 349 15.28 -23.46 0.04
CA LEU A 349 14.69 -22.13 -0.11
C LEU A 349 13.62 -21.94 0.93
#